data_26746cd9b093f5b4ef88d715e21bfc3c
#
_entry.id   26746cd9b093f5b4ef88d715e21bfc3c
#
_cell.length_a   1.000
_cell.length_b   1.000
_cell.length_c   1.000
_cell.angle_alpha   90.00
_cell.angle_beta   90.00
_cell.angle_gamma   90.00
#
_symmetry.space_group_name_H-M   'P 1'
#
loop_
_entity.id
_entity.type
_entity.pdbx_description
1 polymer ?
#
loop_
_entity_poly.entity_id
_entity_poly.type
_entity_poly.pdbx_seq_one_letter_code
_entity_poly.pdbx_strand_id
1 'polypeptide(L)'
;ILLPILENLHQHPSVRDISELTIVQIDAHADLREELNGERFSHGTVIRRALELGVGKVIQIGVRALCHEEEEIMKNEDRIETWFARNLLSVVDGKMEWERLMDRVSSISGPVWLTFDVDGLDGSLVPATGTPVPGGLSHWGSVELIENLFASGNCEVVGADVNEIVPGTEGSL
;
A
#
# COMPACT_ATOMS: atom_id res chain seq x y z
N ILE A 1 13.53 0.17 0.11
CA ILE A 1 13.74 -0.23 -1.30
C ILE A 1 12.97 0.68 -2.25
N LEU A 2 11.71 0.98 -2.00
CA LEU A 2 10.83 1.74 -2.90
C LEU A 2 11.41 3.10 -3.32
N LEU A 3 11.89 3.92 -2.38
CA LEU A 3 12.30 5.30 -2.64
C LEU A 3 13.39 5.44 -3.73
N PRO A 4 14.52 4.72 -3.69
CA PRO A 4 15.51 4.78 -4.75
C PRO A 4 15.00 4.33 -6.13
N ILE A 5 13.98 3.48 -6.16
CA ILE A 5 13.34 3.07 -7.41
C ILE A 5 12.52 4.22 -7.95
N LEU A 6 11.69 4.87 -7.12
CA LEU A 6 10.87 6.02 -7.51
C LEU A 6 11.72 7.18 -8.04
N GLU A 7 12.88 7.46 -7.42
CA GLU A 7 13.82 8.50 -7.88
C GLU A 7 14.32 8.25 -9.31
N ASN A 8 14.38 7.00 -9.74
CA ASN A 8 14.86 6.60 -11.05
C ASN A 8 13.74 6.18 -12.02
N LEU A 9 12.49 6.20 -11.59
CA LEU A 9 11.36 5.69 -12.38
C LEU A 9 11.07 6.53 -13.63
N HIS A 10 11.55 7.79 -13.69
CA HIS A 10 11.53 8.64 -14.90
C HIS A 10 12.27 8.01 -16.09
N GLN A 11 13.10 7.00 -15.88
CA GLN A 11 13.75 6.21 -16.95
C GLN A 11 12.81 5.16 -17.58
N HIS A 12 11.68 4.87 -16.92
CA HIS A 12 10.70 3.94 -17.47
C HIS A 12 9.89 4.63 -18.60
N PRO A 13 9.71 3.98 -19.77
CA PRO A 13 9.05 4.62 -20.93
C PRO A 13 7.63 5.13 -20.65
N SER A 14 6.93 4.49 -19.73
CA SER A 14 5.54 4.81 -19.39
C SER A 14 5.41 5.86 -18.27
N VAL A 15 6.51 6.31 -17.66
CA VAL A 15 6.50 7.31 -16.58
C VAL A 15 7.25 8.55 -17.07
N ARG A 16 6.51 9.53 -17.59
CA ARG A 16 7.12 10.79 -18.07
C ARG A 16 7.43 11.74 -16.93
N ASP A 17 6.53 11.76 -15.94
CA ASP A 17 6.63 12.56 -14.74
C ASP A 17 6.14 11.73 -13.55
N ILE A 18 6.82 11.83 -12.42
CA ILE A 18 6.47 11.09 -11.20
C ILE A 18 5.08 11.49 -10.68
N SER A 19 4.58 12.67 -11.03
CA SER A 19 3.25 13.14 -10.69
C SER A 19 2.12 12.41 -11.43
N GLU A 20 2.45 11.63 -12.47
CA GLU A 20 1.48 10.75 -13.16
C GLU A 20 1.35 9.39 -12.46
N LEU A 21 2.31 9.04 -11.59
CA LEU A 21 2.35 7.74 -10.93
C LEU A 21 1.30 7.63 -9.82
N THR A 22 0.59 6.52 -9.82
CA THR A 22 -0.22 6.07 -8.68
C THR A 22 0.52 4.95 -7.96
N ILE A 23 0.74 5.10 -6.66
CA ILE A 23 1.16 3.99 -5.80
C ILE A 23 -0.09 3.31 -5.24
N VAL A 24 -0.20 2.00 -5.44
CA VAL A 24 -1.16 1.15 -4.74
C VAL A 24 -0.38 0.43 -3.64
N GLN A 25 -0.68 0.78 -2.39
CA GLN A 25 -0.05 0.20 -1.20
C GLN A 25 -1.02 -0.75 -0.51
N ILE A 26 -0.63 -2.01 -0.35
CA ILE A 26 -1.31 -2.98 0.50
C ILE A 26 -0.47 -3.14 1.76
N ASP A 27 -1.01 -2.73 2.92
CA ASP A 27 -0.23 -2.58 4.15
C ASP A 27 -1.13 -2.45 5.38
N ALA A 28 -0.67 -2.90 6.53
CA ALA A 28 -1.29 -2.60 7.82
C ALA A 28 -1.05 -1.16 8.27
N HIS A 29 0.05 -0.55 7.81
CA HIS A 29 0.58 0.75 8.26
C HIS A 29 0.39 1.83 7.19
N ALA A 30 0.36 3.09 7.62
CA ALA A 30 0.22 4.21 6.70
C ALA A 30 1.57 4.69 6.11
N ASP A 31 2.68 4.47 6.83
CA ASP A 31 4.05 4.85 6.44
C ASP A 31 4.23 6.35 6.14
N LEU A 32 3.48 7.18 6.87
CA LEU A 32 3.39 8.63 6.65
C LEU A 32 4.14 9.45 7.72
N ARG A 33 4.88 8.80 8.63
CA ARG A 33 5.61 9.49 9.68
C ARG A 33 6.68 10.42 9.11
N GLU A 34 6.97 11.53 9.82
CA GLU A 34 8.12 12.38 9.48
C GLU A 34 9.43 11.64 9.72
N GLU A 35 9.50 10.95 10.85
CA GLU A 35 10.63 10.12 11.24
C GLU A 35 10.18 8.94 12.09
N LEU A 36 10.99 7.90 12.15
CA LEU A 36 10.82 6.78 13.05
C LEU A 36 12.12 6.54 13.81
N ASN A 37 12.08 6.69 15.14
CA ASN A 37 13.26 6.58 16.02
C ASN A 37 14.41 7.54 15.64
N GLY A 38 14.09 8.75 15.15
CA GLY A 38 15.06 9.72 14.68
C GLY A 38 15.55 9.51 13.23
N GLU A 39 15.03 8.49 12.55
CA GLU A 39 15.42 8.17 11.18
C GLU A 39 14.33 8.63 10.19
N ARG A 40 14.69 9.63 9.38
CA ARG A 40 13.81 10.18 8.35
C ARG A 40 13.57 9.21 7.19
N PHE A 41 14.53 8.34 6.90
CA PHE A 41 14.45 7.33 5.84
C PHE A 41 14.30 5.94 6.45
N SER A 42 13.07 5.59 6.83
CA SER A 42 12.70 4.36 7.50
C SER A 42 11.53 3.68 6.78
N HIS A 43 11.25 2.42 7.10
CA HIS A 43 10.05 1.71 6.61
C HIS A 43 8.77 2.49 6.92
N GLY A 44 8.59 3.03 8.14
CA GLY A 44 7.38 3.79 8.52
C GLY A 44 7.29 5.22 7.95
N THR A 45 8.16 5.60 7.00
CA THR A 45 8.21 6.96 6.43
C THR A 45 8.19 6.95 4.90
N VAL A 46 8.16 5.76 4.29
CA VAL A 46 8.42 5.62 2.85
C VAL A 46 7.36 6.29 1.98
N ILE A 47 6.10 6.23 2.37
CA ILE A 47 5.00 6.87 1.61
C ILE A 47 5.07 8.39 1.73
N ARG A 48 5.41 8.91 2.90
CA ARG A 48 5.65 10.35 3.04
C ARG A 48 6.78 10.83 2.12
N ARG A 49 7.88 10.09 2.06
CA ARG A 49 8.99 10.42 1.14
C ARG A 49 8.58 10.32 -0.33
N ALA A 50 7.74 9.36 -0.70
CA ALA A 50 7.19 9.26 -2.05
C ALA A 50 6.33 10.48 -2.43
N LEU A 51 5.51 10.97 -1.50
CA LEU A 51 4.74 12.21 -1.70
C LEU A 51 5.62 13.45 -1.83
N GLU A 52 6.71 13.53 -1.07
CA GLU A 52 7.71 14.60 -1.19
C GLU A 52 8.47 14.57 -2.53
N LEU A 53 8.70 13.40 -3.11
CA LEU A 53 9.23 13.25 -4.48
C LEU A 53 8.24 13.72 -5.55
N GLY A 54 6.97 13.92 -5.22
CA GLY A 54 5.96 14.40 -6.13
C GLY A 54 5.07 13.34 -6.75
N VAL A 55 5.00 12.13 -6.18
CA VAL A 55 4.04 11.09 -6.60
C VAL A 55 2.62 11.65 -6.65
N GLY A 56 1.90 11.36 -7.73
CA GLY A 56 0.61 11.97 -8.02
C GLY A 56 -0.54 11.43 -7.17
N LYS A 57 -0.54 10.15 -6.83
CA LYS A 57 -1.60 9.51 -6.03
C LYS A 57 -1.05 8.35 -5.22
N VAL A 58 -1.58 8.17 -4.02
CA VAL A 58 -1.36 6.99 -3.19
C VAL A 58 -2.71 6.41 -2.79
N ILE A 59 -2.94 5.14 -3.10
CA ILE A 59 -4.13 4.38 -2.70
C ILE A 59 -3.66 3.35 -1.70
N GLN A 60 -4.00 3.55 -0.43
CA GLN A 60 -3.63 2.68 0.68
C GLN A 60 -4.78 1.72 0.99
N ILE A 61 -4.50 0.43 1.11
CA ILE A 61 -5.49 -0.63 1.28
C ILE A 61 -5.09 -1.52 2.45
N GLY A 62 -5.96 -1.65 3.44
CA GLY A 62 -5.74 -2.50 4.60
C GLY A 62 -5.20 -1.81 5.84
N VAL A 63 -5.03 -0.48 5.80
CA VAL A 63 -4.47 0.29 6.92
C VAL A 63 -5.33 0.12 8.17
N ARG A 64 -4.66 -0.16 9.30
CA ARG A 64 -5.29 -0.37 10.62
C ARG A 64 -4.40 -0.03 11.81
N ALA A 65 -3.11 0.24 11.55
CA ALA A 65 -2.15 0.73 12.53
C ALA A 65 -1.56 2.06 12.05
N LEU A 66 -1.86 3.14 12.74
CA LEU A 66 -1.41 4.50 12.43
C LEU A 66 -1.35 5.34 13.70
N CYS A 67 -0.56 6.39 13.69
CA CYS A 67 -0.52 7.37 14.77
C CYS A 67 -1.33 8.63 14.40
N HIS A 68 -1.52 9.52 15.38
CA HIS A 68 -2.30 10.75 15.18
C HIS A 68 -1.69 11.66 14.10
N GLU A 69 -0.38 11.75 14.01
CA GLU A 69 0.30 12.52 12.96
C GLU A 69 -0.08 12.02 11.55
N GLU A 70 -0.06 10.71 11.36
CA GLU A 70 -0.42 10.08 10.09
C GLU A 70 -1.89 10.30 9.73
N GLU A 71 -2.79 10.22 10.74
CA GLU A 71 -4.20 10.52 10.56
C GLU A 71 -4.43 11.97 10.08
N GLU A 72 -3.70 12.93 10.65
CA GLU A 72 -3.80 14.34 10.23
C GLU A 72 -3.25 14.56 8.81
N ILE A 73 -2.20 13.85 8.42
CA ILE A 73 -1.69 13.91 7.05
C ILE A 73 -2.73 13.35 6.08
N MET A 74 -3.31 12.19 6.38
CA MET A 74 -4.33 11.56 5.54
C MET A 74 -5.58 12.43 5.35
N LYS A 75 -5.93 13.25 6.32
CA LYS A 75 -7.07 14.18 6.24
C LYS A 75 -6.78 15.42 5.37
N ASN A 76 -5.53 15.83 5.29
CA ASN A 76 -5.14 17.11 4.68
C ASN A 76 -4.37 16.96 3.36
N GLU A 77 -4.02 15.75 2.94
CA GLU A 77 -3.30 15.48 1.70
C GLU A 77 -4.23 14.81 0.66
N ASP A 78 -4.70 15.58 -0.29
CA ASP A 78 -5.67 15.14 -1.32
C ASP A 78 -5.16 14.02 -2.24
N ARG A 79 -3.85 13.80 -2.25
CA ARG A 79 -3.23 12.71 -3.01
C ARG A 79 -3.34 11.35 -2.32
N ILE A 80 -3.75 11.31 -1.06
CA ILE A 80 -3.92 10.06 -0.30
C ILE A 80 -5.38 9.64 -0.31
N GLU A 81 -5.60 8.36 -0.63
CA GLU A 81 -6.89 7.70 -0.55
C GLU A 81 -6.73 6.42 0.26
N THR A 82 -7.38 6.31 1.41
CA THR A 82 -7.17 5.19 2.32
C THR A 82 -8.43 4.36 2.51
N TRP A 83 -8.28 3.05 2.27
CA TRP A 83 -9.28 2.00 2.49
C TRP A 83 -8.92 1.22 3.75
N PHE A 84 -9.50 1.61 4.86
CA PHE A 84 -9.20 1.01 6.16
C PHE A 84 -9.70 -0.43 6.25
N ALA A 85 -8.88 -1.35 6.79
CA ALA A 85 -9.24 -2.74 6.98
C ALA A 85 -10.55 -2.91 7.76
N ARG A 86 -10.78 -2.10 8.82
CA ARG A 86 -12.01 -2.14 9.62
C ARG A 86 -13.29 -1.94 8.80
N ASN A 87 -13.23 -1.15 7.72
CA ASN A 87 -14.38 -0.90 6.87
C ASN A 87 -14.56 -2.04 5.85
N LEU A 88 -13.46 -2.45 5.21
CA LEU A 88 -13.44 -3.53 4.24
C LEU A 88 -13.87 -4.88 4.83
N LEU A 89 -13.58 -5.09 6.12
CA LEU A 89 -13.86 -6.36 6.83
C LEU A 89 -15.05 -6.25 7.79
N SER A 90 -15.81 -5.15 7.74
CA SER A 90 -17.03 -4.98 8.53
C SER A 90 -18.03 -6.09 8.23
N VAL A 91 -18.59 -6.70 9.28
CA VAL A 91 -19.63 -7.73 9.14
C VAL A 91 -20.97 -7.16 8.62
N VAL A 92 -21.14 -5.85 8.65
CA VAL A 92 -22.38 -5.15 8.22
C VAL A 92 -22.21 -4.64 6.80
N ASP A 93 -21.16 -3.86 6.53
CA ASP A 93 -21.00 -3.11 5.29
C ASP A 93 -19.80 -3.57 4.45
N GLY A 94 -18.98 -4.50 4.97
CA GLY A 94 -17.71 -4.88 4.37
C GLY A 94 -17.82 -5.38 2.93
N LYS A 95 -18.88 -6.13 2.60
CA LYS A 95 -19.10 -6.58 1.22
C LYS A 95 -19.27 -5.39 0.26
N MET A 96 -20.07 -4.40 0.63
CA MET A 96 -20.29 -3.20 -0.18
C MET A 96 -19.01 -2.36 -0.31
N GLU A 97 -18.26 -2.21 0.78
CA GLU A 97 -16.98 -1.49 0.76
C GLU A 97 -15.94 -2.22 -0.10
N TRP A 98 -15.94 -3.55 -0.06
CA TRP A 98 -15.08 -4.35 -0.93
C TRP A 98 -15.43 -4.18 -2.42
N GLU A 99 -16.70 -4.24 -2.79
CA GLU A 99 -17.16 -4.01 -4.16
C GLU A 99 -16.77 -2.60 -4.64
N ARG A 100 -16.91 -1.57 -3.79
CA ARG A 100 -16.49 -0.20 -4.10
C ARG A 100 -14.96 -0.10 -4.29
N LEU A 101 -14.18 -0.79 -3.46
CA LEU A 101 -12.73 -0.86 -3.62
C LEU A 101 -12.37 -1.51 -4.97
N MET A 102 -13.02 -2.60 -5.34
CA MET A 102 -12.76 -3.30 -6.61
C MET A 102 -13.09 -2.40 -7.80
N ASP A 103 -14.22 -1.69 -7.78
CA ASP A 103 -14.57 -0.70 -8.79
C ASP A 103 -13.54 0.43 -8.86
N ARG A 104 -13.08 0.90 -7.69
CA ARG A 104 -12.06 1.95 -7.61
C ARG A 104 -10.73 1.50 -8.20
N VAL A 105 -10.27 0.29 -7.88
CA VAL A 105 -9.03 -0.28 -8.42
C VAL A 105 -9.11 -0.45 -9.93
N SER A 106 -10.23 -0.95 -10.44
CA SER A 106 -10.48 -1.07 -11.89
C SER A 106 -10.49 0.28 -12.62
N SER A 107 -10.79 1.37 -11.93
CA SER A 107 -10.85 2.73 -12.50
C SER A 107 -9.50 3.45 -12.52
N ILE A 108 -8.45 2.87 -11.93
CA ILE A 108 -7.10 3.47 -11.94
C ILE A 108 -6.61 3.53 -13.39
N SER A 109 -6.02 4.66 -13.76
CA SER A 109 -5.47 4.87 -15.10
C SER A 109 -4.03 5.40 -15.01
N GLY A 110 -3.27 5.20 -16.08
CA GLY A 110 -1.87 5.61 -16.14
C GLY A 110 -0.90 4.64 -15.46
N PRO A 111 0.34 5.08 -15.18
CA PRO A 111 1.36 4.22 -14.57
C PRO A 111 1.05 3.94 -13.10
N VAL A 112 1.22 2.67 -12.70
CA VAL A 112 0.99 2.21 -11.33
C VAL A 112 2.22 1.49 -10.79
N TRP A 113 2.61 1.80 -9.56
CA TRP A 113 3.51 0.99 -8.76
C TRP A 113 2.73 0.27 -7.67
N LEU A 114 2.85 -1.06 -7.61
CA LEU A 114 2.26 -1.86 -6.54
C LEU A 114 3.31 -2.14 -5.48
N THR A 115 3.12 -1.64 -4.26
CA THR A 115 3.93 -2.00 -3.09
C THR A 115 3.09 -2.86 -2.15
N PHE A 116 3.56 -4.06 -1.88
CA PHE A 116 2.86 -5.04 -1.06
C PHE A 116 3.68 -5.34 0.19
N ASP A 117 3.25 -4.80 1.32
CA ASP A 117 3.72 -5.24 2.62
C ASP A 117 2.94 -6.50 3.04
N VAL A 118 3.64 -7.56 3.40
CA VAL A 118 2.98 -8.82 3.75
C VAL A 118 2.14 -8.71 5.03
N ASP A 119 2.41 -7.73 5.89
CA ASP A 119 1.61 -7.47 7.08
C ASP A 119 0.25 -6.82 6.76
N GLY A 120 0.02 -6.36 5.52
CA GLY A 120 -1.32 -6.01 5.01
C GLY A 120 -2.30 -7.17 5.09
N LEU A 121 -1.80 -8.41 4.99
CA LEU A 121 -2.56 -9.62 5.30
C LEU A 121 -2.85 -9.73 6.81
N ASP A 122 -3.83 -10.56 7.17
CA ASP A 122 -4.10 -10.85 8.57
C ASP A 122 -2.88 -11.49 9.25
N GLY A 123 -2.52 -11.02 10.44
CA GLY A 123 -1.35 -11.48 11.18
C GLY A 123 -1.35 -12.99 11.47
N SER A 124 -2.51 -13.67 11.40
CA SER A 124 -2.58 -15.13 11.52
C SER A 124 -2.09 -15.87 10.27
N LEU A 125 -2.05 -15.19 9.12
CA LEU A 125 -1.57 -15.75 7.84
C LEU A 125 -0.06 -15.53 7.68
N VAL A 126 0.47 -14.46 8.23
CA VAL A 126 1.88 -14.04 8.07
C VAL A 126 2.56 -13.79 9.43
N PRO A 127 2.70 -14.84 10.26
CA PRO A 127 3.32 -14.67 11.58
C PRO A 127 4.81 -14.31 11.48
N ALA A 128 5.45 -14.50 10.33
CA ALA A 128 6.85 -14.20 10.07
C ALA A 128 7.02 -12.82 9.39
N THR A 129 6.35 -11.81 9.92
CA THR A 129 6.61 -10.39 9.59
C THR A 129 7.08 -9.63 10.84
N GLY A 130 7.72 -8.46 10.64
CA GLY A 130 8.27 -7.67 11.73
C GLY A 130 7.20 -7.08 12.65
N THR A 131 6.09 -6.64 12.08
CA THR A 131 5.03 -5.89 12.75
C THR A 131 3.63 -6.43 12.44
N PRO A 132 3.33 -7.71 12.80
CA PRO A 132 2.03 -8.31 12.48
C PRO A 132 0.90 -7.61 13.24
N VAL A 133 -0.16 -7.24 12.53
CA VAL A 133 -1.36 -6.61 13.10
C VAL A 133 -2.58 -7.48 12.78
N PRO A 134 -3.41 -7.85 13.77
CA PRO A 134 -4.65 -8.60 13.50
C PRO A 134 -5.69 -7.80 12.70
N GLY A 135 -6.60 -8.50 12.03
CA GLY A 135 -7.71 -7.89 11.29
C GLY A 135 -7.30 -7.37 9.91
N GLY A 136 -6.36 -8.03 9.26
CA GLY A 136 -5.90 -7.74 7.90
C GLY A 136 -6.66 -8.48 6.80
N LEU A 137 -6.22 -8.27 5.56
CA LEU A 137 -6.83 -8.87 4.39
C LEU A 137 -6.67 -10.40 4.40
N SER A 138 -7.64 -11.09 3.80
CA SER A 138 -7.50 -12.52 3.57
C SER A 138 -6.56 -12.79 2.39
N HIS A 139 -5.98 -13.99 2.33
CA HIS A 139 -5.16 -14.40 1.19
C HIS A 139 -5.92 -14.23 -0.14
N TRP A 140 -7.13 -14.79 -0.25
CA TRP A 140 -7.89 -14.72 -1.49
C TRP A 140 -8.39 -13.32 -1.83
N GLY A 141 -8.73 -12.51 -0.84
CA GLY A 141 -9.08 -11.11 -1.08
C GLY A 141 -7.90 -10.33 -1.67
N SER A 142 -6.69 -10.56 -1.18
CA SER A 142 -5.50 -9.90 -1.74
C SER A 142 -5.17 -10.39 -3.15
N VAL A 143 -5.34 -11.68 -3.44
CA VAL A 143 -5.19 -12.21 -4.80
C VAL A 143 -6.21 -11.57 -5.75
N GLU A 144 -7.48 -11.54 -5.37
CA GLU A 144 -8.56 -10.93 -6.17
C GLU A 144 -8.29 -9.44 -6.45
N LEU A 145 -7.81 -8.71 -5.44
CA LEU A 145 -7.44 -7.30 -5.58
C LEU A 145 -6.33 -7.10 -6.62
N ILE A 146 -5.27 -7.90 -6.53
CA ILE A 146 -4.13 -7.84 -7.45
C ILE A 146 -4.57 -8.25 -8.87
N GLU A 147 -5.31 -9.34 -9.00
CA GLU A 147 -5.85 -9.78 -10.30
C GLU A 147 -6.72 -8.69 -10.94
N ASN A 148 -7.58 -8.02 -10.16
CA ASN A 148 -8.41 -6.93 -10.63
C ASN A 148 -7.59 -5.73 -11.12
N LEU A 149 -6.52 -5.37 -10.41
CA LEU A 149 -5.60 -4.29 -10.82
C LEU A 149 -4.98 -4.61 -12.18
N PHE A 150 -4.44 -5.82 -12.36
CA PHE A 150 -3.80 -6.23 -13.61
C PHE A 150 -4.79 -6.46 -14.76
N ALA A 151 -6.02 -6.88 -14.47
CA ALA A 151 -7.04 -7.18 -15.48
C ALA A 151 -7.77 -5.94 -15.99
N SER A 152 -7.71 -4.82 -15.30
CA SER A 152 -8.50 -3.62 -15.61
C SER A 152 -8.24 -3.06 -17.02
N GLY A 153 -7.01 -3.20 -17.54
CA GLY A 153 -6.60 -2.66 -18.84
C GLY A 153 -6.57 -1.12 -18.93
N ASN A 154 -6.92 -0.43 -17.87
CA ASN A 154 -6.96 1.03 -17.79
C ASN A 154 -5.63 1.62 -17.28
N CYS A 155 -4.86 0.86 -16.52
CA CYS A 155 -3.56 1.24 -15.99
C CYS A 155 -2.44 0.35 -16.51
N GLU A 156 -1.20 0.80 -16.38
CA GLU A 156 0.00 0.02 -16.63
C GLU A 156 0.76 -0.17 -15.31
N VAL A 157 0.85 -1.39 -14.81
CA VAL A 157 1.68 -1.70 -13.65
C VAL A 157 3.13 -1.71 -14.10
N VAL A 158 3.84 -0.61 -13.83
CA VAL A 158 5.24 -0.38 -14.26
C VAL A 158 6.25 -1.08 -13.37
N GLY A 159 5.82 -1.55 -12.21
CA GLY A 159 6.62 -2.36 -11.31
C GLY A 159 5.90 -2.68 -10.01
N ALA A 160 6.48 -3.58 -9.26
CA ALA A 160 5.97 -3.99 -7.96
C ALA A 160 7.12 -4.41 -7.03
N ASP A 161 6.86 -4.32 -5.74
CA ASP A 161 7.72 -4.88 -4.69
C ASP A 161 6.90 -5.57 -3.61
N VAL A 162 7.55 -6.49 -2.89
CA VAL A 162 6.99 -7.19 -1.73
C VAL A 162 7.96 -7.04 -0.58
N ASN A 163 7.48 -6.54 0.55
CA ASN A 163 8.30 -6.18 1.69
C ASN A 163 7.89 -6.93 2.98
N GLU A 164 8.69 -6.75 4.02
CA GLU A 164 8.47 -7.20 5.40
C GLU A 164 8.37 -8.73 5.57
N ILE A 165 8.91 -9.51 4.63
CA ILE A 165 9.07 -10.96 4.80
C ILE A 165 10.30 -11.20 5.68
N VAL A 166 10.09 -11.67 6.90
CA VAL A 166 11.18 -12.10 7.78
C VAL A 166 11.50 -13.56 7.48
N PRO A 167 12.75 -13.89 7.08
CA PRO A 167 13.13 -15.27 6.86
C PRO A 167 12.95 -16.08 8.15
N GLY A 168 12.25 -17.20 8.08
CA GLY A 168 12.08 -18.11 9.23
C GLY A 168 13.43 -18.56 9.78
N THR A 169 13.58 -18.58 11.10
CA THR A 169 14.68 -19.31 11.72
C THR A 169 14.49 -20.81 11.47
N GLU A 170 15.58 -21.55 11.25
CA GLU A 170 15.52 -23.02 11.04
C GLU A 170 14.63 -23.67 12.08
N GLY A 171 13.50 -24.26 11.66
CA GLY A 171 12.51 -24.94 12.54
C GLY A 171 11.15 -24.28 12.66
N SER A 172 10.88 -23.13 12.03
CA SER A 172 9.56 -22.51 11.96
C SER A 172 8.88 -22.78 10.61
N LEU A 173 8.42 -24.00 10.42
CA LEU A 173 7.38 -24.43 9.48
C LEU A 173 6.37 -25.23 10.27
#